data_903c0d1cb166ab351d2a1ffa5d5e5071
#
_entry.id   903c0d1cb166ab351d2a1ffa5d5e5071
#
_cell.length_a   1.000
_cell.length_b   1.000
_cell.length_c   1.000
_cell.angle_alpha   90.00
_cell.angle_beta   90.00
_cell.angle_gamma   90.00
#
_symmetry.space_group_name_H-M   'P 1'
#
loop_
_entity.id
_entity.type
_entity.pdbx_description
1 polymer ?
#
loop_
_entity_poly.entity_id
_entity_poly.type
_entity_poly.pdbx_seq_one_letter_code
_entity_poly.pdbx_strand_id
1 'polypeptide(L)'
;VVWMNRKPVRDFPDTTAMWETPANPDLMFDDMTEYDVAARIACVDFQLHDWRQPTTLMLGRYQPWHEGHHALYDEAGNRTAQVMLGVRNTYKTSEKDPLDFNQVKKYIANDSVMDKAMVIKMPNITNIVYGRDVGYKIEQVDLGAAIHAISATEKRREMGL
;
A
#
# COMPACT_ATOMS: atom_id res chain seq x y z
N VAL A 1 -18.32 14.31 4.75
CA VAL A 1 -18.15 15.24 3.63
C VAL A 1 -16.72 15.19 3.15
N VAL A 2 -16.51 14.82 1.89
CA VAL A 2 -15.19 14.83 1.24
C VAL A 2 -15.01 16.20 0.58
N TRP A 3 -13.93 16.87 0.92
CA TRP A 3 -13.61 18.19 0.38
C TRP A 3 -12.32 18.13 -0.46
N MET A 4 -12.41 18.57 -1.70
CA MET A 4 -11.26 18.71 -2.59
C MET A 4 -10.90 20.18 -2.72
N ASN A 5 -9.79 20.58 -2.09
CA ASN A 5 -9.29 21.95 -2.17
C ASN A 5 -8.53 22.16 -3.49
N ARG A 6 -9.28 22.25 -4.59
CA ARG A 6 -8.71 22.67 -5.88
C ARG A 6 -8.75 24.18 -5.97
N LYS A 7 -7.67 24.79 -6.47
CA LYS A 7 -7.70 26.22 -6.80
C LYS A 7 -8.85 26.48 -7.76
N PRO A 8 -9.73 27.41 -7.45
CA PRO A 8 -10.88 27.71 -8.30
C PRO A 8 -10.39 28.08 -9.71
N VAL A 9 -11.05 27.49 -10.71
CA VAL A 9 -10.85 27.86 -12.11
C VAL A 9 -11.33 29.30 -12.26
N ARG A 10 -10.47 30.19 -12.74
CA ARG A 10 -10.72 31.65 -12.80
C ARG A 10 -11.84 32.07 -13.74
N ASP A 11 -12.48 31.10 -14.43
CA ASP A 11 -13.48 31.37 -15.46
C ASP A 11 -14.85 31.79 -14.89
N PHE A 12 -15.06 31.64 -13.59
CA PHE A 12 -16.32 31.98 -12.93
C PHE A 12 -16.05 32.75 -11.61
N PRO A 13 -15.72 34.06 -11.70
CA PRO A 13 -15.35 34.85 -10.52
C PRO A 13 -16.47 34.93 -9.47
N ASP A 14 -17.71 34.94 -9.90
CA ASP A 14 -18.88 35.03 -9.01
C ASP A 14 -19.01 33.76 -8.15
N THR A 15 -18.83 32.59 -8.76
CA THR A 15 -18.87 31.31 -8.07
C THR A 15 -17.65 31.14 -7.17
N THR A 16 -16.49 31.67 -7.59
CA THR A 16 -15.27 31.65 -6.81
C THR A 16 -15.38 32.49 -5.54
N ALA A 17 -16.08 33.63 -5.61
CA ALA A 17 -16.33 34.50 -4.44
C ALA A 17 -17.24 33.86 -3.39
N MET A 18 -18.06 32.88 -3.80
CA MET A 18 -18.97 32.13 -2.91
C MET A 18 -18.36 30.84 -2.35
N TRP A 19 -17.09 30.57 -2.69
CA TRP A 19 -16.41 29.37 -2.29
C TRP A 19 -15.95 29.45 -0.84
N GLU A 20 -16.60 28.69 0.03
CA GLU A 20 -16.21 28.57 1.43
C GLU A 20 -15.78 27.14 1.75
N THR A 21 -14.64 26.98 2.40
CA THR A 21 -14.18 25.69 2.91
C THR A 21 -15.14 25.22 4.02
N PRO A 22 -15.65 23.99 3.99
CA PRO A 22 -16.45 23.47 5.09
C PRO A 22 -15.69 23.55 6.41
N ALA A 23 -16.39 23.92 7.49
CA ALA A 23 -15.75 24.13 8.80
C ALA A 23 -15.09 22.85 9.35
N ASN A 24 -15.66 21.69 9.08
CA ASN A 24 -15.15 20.40 9.54
C ASN A 24 -15.38 19.33 8.45
N PRO A 25 -14.54 19.28 7.40
CA PRO A 25 -14.63 18.19 6.43
C PRO A 25 -14.08 16.90 7.03
N ASP A 26 -14.74 15.77 6.78
CA ASP A 26 -14.24 14.45 7.18
C ASP A 26 -12.92 14.10 6.48
N LEU A 27 -12.76 14.57 5.25
CA LEU A 27 -11.55 14.43 4.46
C LEU A 27 -11.28 15.71 3.68
N MET A 28 -10.00 16.12 3.68
CA MET A 28 -9.51 17.23 2.87
C MET A 28 -8.38 16.74 1.96
N PHE A 29 -8.44 17.14 0.69
CA PHE A 29 -7.43 16.82 -0.32
C PHE A 29 -6.89 18.11 -0.92
N ASP A 30 -5.59 18.30 -0.78
CA ASP A 30 -4.85 19.42 -1.38
C ASP A 30 -4.00 18.87 -2.54
N ASP A 31 -4.27 19.34 -3.75
CA ASP A 31 -3.48 19.05 -4.97
C ASP A 31 -3.15 17.55 -5.21
N MET A 32 -4.01 16.64 -4.77
CA MET A 32 -3.83 15.20 -4.95
C MET A 32 -4.42 14.73 -6.30
N THR A 33 -3.86 13.66 -6.84
CA THR A 33 -4.41 13.01 -8.02
C THR A 33 -5.72 12.30 -7.72
N GLU A 34 -6.55 12.05 -8.73
CA GLU A 34 -7.81 11.30 -8.57
C GLU A 34 -7.58 9.90 -7.98
N TYR A 35 -6.44 9.29 -8.29
CA TYR A 35 -6.05 7.98 -7.77
C TYR A 35 -5.76 8.04 -6.27
N ASP A 36 -5.01 9.06 -5.82
CA ASP A 36 -4.70 9.25 -4.39
C ASP A 36 -5.96 9.53 -3.58
N VAL A 37 -6.86 10.34 -4.14
CA VAL A 37 -8.18 10.62 -3.55
C VAL A 37 -8.99 9.36 -3.37
N ALA A 38 -9.11 8.54 -4.43
CA ALA A 38 -9.87 7.29 -4.38
C ALA A 38 -9.27 6.30 -3.36
N ALA A 39 -7.95 6.16 -3.33
CA ALA A 39 -7.26 5.31 -2.37
C ALA A 39 -7.51 5.76 -0.92
N ARG A 40 -7.46 7.06 -0.66
CA ARG A 40 -7.68 7.61 0.67
C ARG A 40 -9.13 7.52 1.13
N ILE A 41 -10.09 7.74 0.24
CA ILE A 41 -11.51 7.52 0.53
C ILE A 41 -11.76 6.06 0.89
N ALA A 42 -11.23 5.11 0.11
CA ALA A 42 -11.36 3.69 0.39
C ALA A 42 -10.78 3.32 1.77
N CYS A 43 -9.64 3.88 2.14
CA CYS A 43 -9.03 3.65 3.46
C CYS A 43 -9.94 4.14 4.61
N VAL A 44 -10.60 5.27 4.44
CA VAL A 44 -11.49 5.84 5.47
C VAL A 44 -12.82 5.07 5.54
N ASP A 45 -13.45 4.79 4.39
CA ASP A 45 -14.72 4.09 4.32
C ASP A 45 -14.65 2.69 4.94
N PHE A 46 -13.53 2.00 4.75
CA PHE A 46 -13.29 0.66 5.31
C PHE A 46 -12.57 0.68 6.66
N GLN A 47 -12.25 1.84 7.20
CA GLN A 47 -11.46 2.00 8.43
C GLN A 47 -10.12 1.22 8.42
N LEU A 48 -9.59 0.99 7.22
CA LEU A 48 -8.44 0.09 7.03
C LEU A 48 -7.12 0.76 7.41
N HIS A 49 -7.01 2.09 7.18
CA HIS A 49 -5.77 2.81 7.47
C HIS A 49 -6.03 4.27 7.87
N ASP A 50 -5.44 4.67 8.97
CA ASP A 50 -5.29 6.08 9.33
C ASP A 50 -3.87 6.56 8.94
N TRP A 51 -3.77 7.50 8.01
CA TRP A 51 -2.50 8.04 7.53
C TRP A 51 -1.66 8.74 8.61
N ARG A 52 -2.22 9.03 9.76
CA ARG A 52 -1.54 9.66 10.89
C ARG A 52 -1.00 8.66 11.90
N GLN A 53 -1.44 7.41 11.81
CA GLN A 53 -1.00 6.38 12.74
C GLN A 53 0.32 5.73 12.29
N PRO A 54 1.14 5.30 13.25
CA PRO A 54 2.32 4.52 12.95
C PRO A 54 1.97 3.31 12.07
N THR A 55 2.72 3.15 11.00
CA THR A 55 2.45 2.11 9.98
C THR A 55 3.74 1.38 9.63
N THR A 56 3.68 0.06 9.60
CA THR A 56 4.79 -0.75 9.08
C THR A 56 4.64 -0.93 7.58
N LEU A 57 5.66 -0.56 6.82
CA LEU A 57 5.74 -0.85 5.39
C LEU A 57 6.40 -2.19 5.15
N MET A 58 5.67 -3.12 4.56
CA MET A 58 6.19 -4.38 4.06
C MET A 58 6.35 -4.28 2.55
N LEU A 59 7.60 -4.18 2.07
CA LEU A 59 7.92 -3.98 0.66
C LEU A 59 8.36 -5.30 0.01
N GLY A 60 7.66 -5.73 -1.04
CA GLY A 60 7.96 -6.98 -1.72
C GLY A 60 7.45 -7.06 -3.16
N ARG A 61 7.79 -8.15 -3.85
CA ARG A 61 7.27 -8.47 -5.19
C ARG A 61 6.05 -9.34 -5.15
N TYR A 62 5.98 -10.24 -4.13
CA TYR A 62 4.86 -11.15 -3.88
C TYR A 62 4.49 -11.98 -5.12
N GLN A 63 5.44 -12.78 -5.61
CA GLN A 63 5.35 -13.48 -6.88
C GLN A 63 5.36 -15.03 -6.75
N PRO A 64 4.23 -15.65 -6.33
CA PRO A 64 2.98 -15.10 -5.79
C PRO A 64 3.05 -14.79 -4.28
N TRP A 65 1.96 -14.26 -3.73
CA TRP A 65 1.72 -14.24 -2.29
C TRP A 65 1.59 -15.67 -1.75
N HIS A 66 2.16 -15.95 -0.60
CA HIS A 66 2.17 -17.27 0.04
C HIS A 66 2.29 -17.16 1.57
N GLU A 67 2.22 -18.27 2.25
CA GLU A 67 2.20 -18.40 3.71
C GLU A 67 3.40 -17.71 4.39
N GLY A 68 4.57 -17.71 3.76
CA GLY A 68 5.74 -16.98 4.26
C GLY A 68 5.56 -15.46 4.26
N HIS A 69 4.83 -14.93 3.29
CA HIS A 69 4.45 -13.51 3.28
C HIS A 69 3.39 -13.21 4.33
N HIS A 70 2.44 -14.12 4.57
CA HIS A 70 1.44 -14.01 5.62
C HIS A 70 2.11 -13.96 7.01
N ALA A 71 3.01 -14.89 7.30
CA ALA A 71 3.76 -14.89 8.55
C ALA A 71 4.57 -13.60 8.77
N LEU A 72 5.17 -13.06 7.69
CA LEU A 72 5.84 -11.76 7.75
C LEU A 72 4.86 -10.61 8.02
N TYR A 73 3.65 -10.69 7.46
CA TYR A 73 2.61 -9.69 7.70
C TYR A 73 2.18 -9.68 9.16
N ASP A 74 1.95 -10.85 9.76
CA ASP A 74 1.60 -10.95 11.18
C ASP A 74 2.70 -10.37 12.06
N GLU A 75 3.96 -10.68 11.74
CA GLU A 75 5.10 -10.15 12.48
C GLU A 75 5.27 -8.63 12.26
N ALA A 76 4.95 -8.11 11.09
CA ALA A 76 4.91 -6.67 10.85
C ALA A 76 3.82 -5.98 11.67
N GLY A 77 2.66 -6.62 11.84
CA GLY A 77 1.56 -6.16 12.68
C GLY A 77 1.89 -6.04 14.16
N ASN A 78 2.87 -6.81 14.64
CA ASN A 78 3.36 -6.71 16.00
C ASN A 78 4.17 -5.43 16.28
N ARG A 79 4.63 -4.72 15.25
CA ARG A 79 5.38 -3.47 15.37
C ARG A 79 4.49 -2.25 15.43
N THR A 80 3.44 -2.26 14.62
CA THR A 80 2.46 -1.17 14.56
C THR A 80 1.07 -1.74 14.30
N ALA A 81 0.04 -1.00 14.70
CA ALA A 81 -1.35 -1.46 14.54
C ALA A 81 -1.80 -1.57 13.07
N GLN A 82 -1.04 -1.00 12.14
CA GLN A 82 -1.36 -1.04 10.72
C GLN A 82 -0.15 -1.46 9.89
N VAL A 83 -0.44 -2.24 8.82
CA VAL A 83 0.57 -2.69 7.87
C VAL A 83 0.17 -2.26 6.47
N MET A 84 1.12 -1.66 5.75
CA MET A 84 0.98 -1.31 4.34
C MET A 84 1.79 -2.28 3.50
N LEU A 85 1.15 -2.92 2.52
CA LEU A 85 1.81 -3.80 1.57
C LEU A 85 2.21 -3.02 0.32
N GLY A 86 3.48 -2.67 0.21
CA GLY A 86 4.06 -2.04 -0.97
C GLY A 86 4.44 -3.08 -2.01
N VAL A 87 3.61 -3.24 -3.05
CA VAL A 87 3.88 -4.20 -4.14
C VAL A 87 4.79 -3.54 -5.18
N ARG A 88 6.05 -4.01 -5.26
CA ARG A 88 6.99 -3.56 -6.30
C ARG A 88 6.48 -3.95 -7.69
N ASN A 89 6.24 -2.95 -8.52
CA ASN A 89 5.87 -3.18 -9.90
C ASN A 89 7.11 -3.17 -10.80
N THR A 90 7.42 -4.31 -11.38
CA THR A 90 8.55 -4.45 -12.31
C THR A 90 8.19 -4.05 -13.74
N TYR A 91 6.92 -3.73 -14.02
CA TYR A 91 6.34 -3.34 -15.31
C TYR A 91 6.49 -4.38 -16.43
N LYS A 92 7.25 -5.43 -16.23
CA LYS A 92 7.44 -6.52 -17.19
C LYS A 92 7.28 -7.84 -16.47
N THR A 93 6.52 -8.74 -17.05
CA THR A 93 6.48 -10.12 -16.61
C THR A 93 7.76 -10.83 -17.06
N SER A 94 8.27 -11.69 -16.21
CA SER A 94 9.44 -12.54 -16.45
C SER A 94 9.26 -13.85 -15.71
N GLU A 95 10.13 -14.81 -15.92
CA GLU A 95 10.11 -16.08 -15.15
C GLU A 95 10.16 -15.86 -13.62
N LYS A 96 10.82 -14.79 -13.18
CA LYS A 96 10.91 -14.42 -11.75
C LYS A 96 9.74 -13.56 -11.28
N ASP A 97 9.11 -12.83 -12.19
CA ASP A 97 8.02 -11.90 -11.91
C ASP A 97 6.88 -12.12 -12.94
N PRO A 98 6.22 -13.31 -12.93
CA PRO A 98 5.22 -13.66 -13.94
C PRO A 98 3.89 -12.93 -13.75
N LEU A 99 3.64 -12.36 -12.57
CA LEU A 99 2.39 -11.72 -12.23
C LEU A 99 2.51 -10.19 -12.31
N ASP A 100 1.52 -9.56 -12.93
CA ASP A 100 1.37 -8.11 -12.86
C ASP A 100 0.79 -7.67 -11.49
N PHE A 101 0.73 -6.36 -11.25
CA PHE A 101 0.23 -5.82 -9.99
C PHE A 101 -1.20 -6.26 -9.66
N ASN A 102 -2.10 -6.31 -10.65
CA ASN A 102 -3.50 -6.66 -10.42
C ASN A 102 -3.64 -8.15 -10.08
N GLN A 103 -2.83 -8.98 -10.72
CA GLN A 103 -2.76 -10.41 -10.41
C GLN A 103 -2.22 -10.63 -8.99
N VAL A 104 -1.12 -9.97 -8.62
CA VAL A 104 -0.57 -10.03 -7.25
C VAL A 104 -1.62 -9.57 -6.22
N LYS A 105 -2.27 -8.43 -6.47
CA LYS A 105 -3.34 -7.92 -5.61
C LYS A 105 -4.47 -8.93 -5.44
N LYS A 106 -4.84 -9.65 -6.51
CA LYS A 106 -5.86 -10.69 -6.46
C LYS A 106 -5.43 -11.88 -5.59
N TYR A 107 -4.16 -12.28 -5.65
CA TYR A 107 -3.66 -13.35 -4.74
C TYR A 107 -3.67 -12.90 -3.28
N ILE A 108 -3.26 -11.67 -3.00
CA ILE A 108 -3.33 -11.10 -1.64
C ILE A 108 -4.79 -11.01 -1.18
N ALA A 109 -5.72 -10.66 -2.07
CA ALA A 109 -7.15 -10.54 -1.77
C ALA A 109 -7.81 -11.86 -1.34
N ASN A 110 -7.23 -12.98 -1.72
CA ASN A 110 -7.70 -14.31 -1.28
C ASN A 110 -7.20 -14.69 0.12
N ASP A 111 -6.33 -13.88 0.70
CA ASP A 111 -5.81 -14.07 2.05
C ASP A 111 -6.56 -13.16 3.04
N SER A 112 -6.69 -13.60 4.28
CA SER A 112 -7.35 -12.86 5.36
C SER A 112 -6.69 -11.52 5.71
N VAL A 113 -5.47 -11.28 5.26
CA VAL A 113 -4.76 -9.99 5.48
C VAL A 113 -5.43 -8.82 4.77
N MET A 114 -6.22 -9.07 3.71
CA MET A 114 -6.89 -8.01 2.94
C MET A 114 -7.88 -7.19 3.75
N ASP A 115 -8.48 -7.77 4.76
CA ASP A 115 -9.43 -7.05 5.61
C ASP A 115 -8.76 -6.01 6.50
N LYS A 116 -7.42 -6.04 6.58
CA LYS A 116 -6.64 -5.19 7.51
C LYS A 116 -5.43 -4.51 6.87
N ALA A 117 -5.08 -4.84 5.63
CA ALA A 117 -3.90 -4.34 4.95
C ALA A 117 -4.23 -3.36 3.82
N MET A 118 -3.51 -2.26 3.75
CA MET A 118 -3.52 -1.40 2.58
C MET A 118 -2.52 -1.92 1.55
N VAL A 119 -2.99 -2.30 0.37
CA VAL A 119 -2.14 -2.76 -0.74
C VAL A 119 -1.93 -1.64 -1.74
N ILE A 120 -0.70 -1.18 -1.88
CA ILE A 120 -0.34 -0.10 -2.80
C ILE A 120 0.65 -0.55 -3.87
N LYS A 121 0.50 0.00 -5.05
CA LYS A 121 1.45 -0.18 -6.14
C LYS A 121 2.65 0.72 -5.92
N MET A 122 3.83 0.13 -5.83
CA MET A 122 5.09 0.86 -5.68
C MET A 122 5.90 0.81 -6.99
N PRO A 123 6.71 1.81 -7.27
CA PRO A 123 7.72 1.72 -8.32
C PRO A 123 8.64 0.51 -8.11
N ASN A 124 9.46 0.18 -9.09
CA ASN A 124 10.49 -0.84 -8.93
C ASN A 124 11.61 -0.33 -8.00
N ILE A 125 11.31 -0.28 -6.71
CA ILE A 125 12.25 0.17 -5.68
C ILE A 125 13.45 -0.78 -5.62
N THR A 126 14.64 -0.25 -5.84
CA THR A 126 15.91 -0.99 -5.75
C THR A 126 16.76 -0.55 -4.58
N ASN A 127 16.54 0.67 -4.08
CA ASN A 127 17.32 1.26 -3.01
C ASN A 127 16.40 1.99 -2.05
N ILE A 128 16.70 1.87 -0.76
CA ILE A 128 16.10 2.70 0.29
C ILE A 128 17.25 3.50 0.89
N VAL A 129 17.20 4.82 0.72
CA VAL A 129 18.23 5.74 1.21
C VAL A 129 17.57 6.73 2.15
N TYR A 130 18.18 6.93 3.30
CA TYR A 130 17.76 7.94 4.26
C TYR A 130 18.99 8.71 4.78
N GLY A 131 18.76 9.95 5.18
CA GLY A 131 19.81 10.84 5.69
C GLY A 131 20.02 10.65 7.19
N ARG A 132 19.76 11.71 7.96
CA ARG A 132 19.81 11.63 9.43
C ARG A 132 18.64 10.80 9.94
N ASP A 133 18.74 10.36 11.20
CA ASP A 133 17.66 9.62 11.85
C ASP A 133 16.32 10.36 11.70
N VAL A 134 15.39 9.71 11.00
CA VAL A 134 14.07 10.26 10.68
C VAL A 134 12.95 9.56 11.46
N GLY A 135 13.31 8.79 12.49
CA GLY A 135 12.37 8.16 13.40
C GLY A 135 11.71 6.88 12.86
N TYR A 136 12.20 6.31 11.75
CA TYR A 136 11.79 4.98 11.32
C TYR A 136 12.96 3.99 11.34
N LYS A 137 12.62 2.69 11.44
CA LYS A 137 13.58 1.60 11.44
C LYS A 137 13.50 0.82 10.14
N ILE A 138 14.65 0.32 9.67
CA ILE A 138 14.72 -0.68 8.61
C ILE A 138 15.14 -1.98 9.27
N GLU A 139 14.25 -2.97 9.23
CA GLU A 139 14.45 -4.25 9.90
C GLU A 139 14.39 -5.40 8.91
N GLN A 140 15.32 -6.33 9.02
CA GLN A 140 15.21 -7.64 8.41
C GLN A 140 14.65 -8.59 9.46
N VAL A 141 13.51 -9.21 9.15
CA VAL A 141 12.83 -10.12 10.07
C VAL A 141 13.25 -11.55 9.75
N ASP A 142 13.75 -12.26 10.75
CA ASP A 142 13.99 -13.70 10.68
C ASP A 142 12.77 -14.45 11.19
N LEU A 143 12.10 -15.17 10.31
CA LEU A 143 10.92 -15.98 10.61
C LEU A 143 11.25 -17.46 10.90
N GLY A 144 12.55 -17.79 10.98
CA GLY A 144 13.00 -19.15 11.24
C GLY A 144 13.05 -20.05 10.00
N ALA A 145 13.77 -21.16 10.13
CA ALA A 145 14.10 -22.04 9.01
C ALA A 145 12.86 -22.63 8.29
N ALA A 146 11.80 -22.92 9.02
CA ALA A 146 10.57 -23.50 8.43
C ALA A 146 9.90 -22.55 7.44
N ILE A 147 9.83 -21.25 7.77
CA ILE A 147 9.25 -20.23 6.90
C ILE A 147 10.21 -19.88 5.76
N HIS A 148 11.51 -19.83 6.02
CA HIS A 148 12.50 -19.60 4.97
C HIS A 148 12.57 -20.71 3.91
N ALA A 149 12.14 -21.94 4.25
CA ALA A 149 12.03 -23.04 3.31
C ALA A 149 10.91 -22.84 2.29
N ILE A 150 9.93 -21.98 2.57
CA ILE A 150 8.84 -21.68 1.64
C ILE A 150 9.39 -20.85 0.48
N SER A 151 9.43 -21.46 -0.70
CA SER A 151 10.02 -20.82 -1.88
C SER A 151 8.95 -20.34 -2.86
N ALA A 152 9.00 -19.05 -3.21
CA ALA A 152 8.17 -18.50 -4.28
C ALA A 152 8.38 -19.22 -5.62
N THR A 153 9.57 -19.79 -5.85
CA THR A 153 9.88 -20.59 -7.05
C THR A 153 9.11 -21.92 -7.05
N GLU A 154 9.03 -22.59 -5.92
CA GLU A 154 8.23 -23.81 -5.81
C GLU A 154 6.74 -23.51 -5.97
N LYS A 155 6.25 -22.46 -5.32
CA LYS A 155 4.86 -22.04 -5.46
C LYS A 155 4.50 -21.72 -6.91
N ARG A 156 5.36 -21.04 -7.66
CA ARG A 156 5.14 -20.80 -9.10
C ARG A 156 5.04 -22.12 -9.88
N ARG A 157 5.96 -23.04 -9.64
CA ARG A 157 5.95 -24.34 -10.30
C ARG A 157 4.68 -25.14 -10.00
N GLU A 158 4.21 -25.17 -8.75
CA GLU A 158 2.95 -25.80 -8.34
C GLU A 158 1.74 -25.17 -9.05
N MET A 159 1.79 -23.87 -9.31
CA MET A 159 0.72 -23.11 -9.96
C MET A 159 0.81 -23.11 -11.50
N GLY A 160 1.87 -23.72 -12.07
CA GLY A 160 2.09 -23.72 -13.52
C GLY A 160 2.49 -22.35 -14.10
N LEU A 161 3.13 -21.52 -13.31
CA LEU A 161 3.61 -20.17 -13.68
C LEU A 161 5.10 -20.17 -14.03
#